data_787ecbeabde5a0ee130725cd27d1fac8
#
_entry.id   787ecbeabde5a0ee130725cd27d1fac8
#
_cell.length_a   1.000
_cell.length_b   1.000
_cell.length_c   1.000
_cell.angle_alpha   90.00
_cell.angle_beta   90.00
_cell.angle_gamma   90.00
#
_symmetry.space_group_name_H-M   'P 1'
#
loop_
_entity.id
_entity.type
_entity.pdbx_description
1 polymer ?
#
loop_
_entity_poly.entity_id
_entity_poly.type
_entity_poly.pdbx_seq_one_letter_code
_entity_poly.pdbx_strand_id
1 'polypeptide(L)'
;MTINLLHSLDVENIERAKMVYLPHTNKSMKKALDNGWKVSNTTGAHIANNIEKLNSQLEQGLIIKKATIKSNAKLDGIPAISFPNIFIQSTFMRLYYDNFDRMSSIPAAKTLMDYFKTHAVCHNCGRCSGLCYNNKFEAQYAQKAISELRMLLAYITDRPALSAKIIKAAKRSKSGYFRINANGEIHSEEMLCMWNYIALKCPDIEFYTYTKSFALFEEHLSKHDLPSNFHVNMSVIEGQEEQLSKYTKLYSGNKFKMVTSVPENSTTTCTGNCSTCGRLCMRDLPKDNNTIYCLYHN
;
A
#
# COMPACT_ATOMS: atom_id res chain seq x y z
N MET A 1 6.89 22.31 10.24
CA MET A 1 5.95 21.79 9.24
C MET A 1 5.46 20.35 9.52
N THR A 2 6.06 19.63 10.45
CA THR A 2 5.83 18.21 10.75
C THR A 2 4.60 17.94 11.65
N ILE A 3 4.12 18.93 12.39
CA ILE A 3 3.01 18.79 13.35
C ILE A 3 1.64 18.78 12.67
N ASN A 4 1.49 19.39 11.50
CA ASN A 4 0.21 19.46 10.78
C ASN A 4 -0.17 18.15 10.04
N LEU A 5 0.76 17.25 9.80
CA LEU A 5 0.47 15.95 9.18
C LEU A 5 -0.27 14.99 10.14
N LEU A 6 -0.04 15.13 11.44
CA LEU A 6 -0.73 14.33 12.47
C LEU A 6 -2.16 14.81 12.73
N HIS A 7 -2.47 16.09 12.52
CA HIS A 7 -3.81 16.63 12.69
C HIS A 7 -4.77 16.37 11.52
N SER A 8 -4.26 16.01 10.35
CA SER A 8 -5.09 15.61 9.21
C SER A 8 -5.45 14.11 9.20
N LEU A 9 -4.89 13.34 10.12
CA LEU A 9 -5.27 11.95 10.35
C LEU A 9 -6.60 11.96 11.08
N ASP A 10 -7.65 11.67 10.34
CA ASP A 10 -9.02 11.65 10.84
C ASP A 10 -9.17 10.61 11.96
N VAL A 11 -9.02 11.09 13.20
CA VAL A 11 -9.09 10.28 14.43
C VAL A 11 -10.42 9.54 14.53
N GLU A 12 -11.51 10.12 13.99
CA GLU A 12 -12.84 9.53 13.96
C GLU A 12 -12.90 8.24 13.13
N ASN A 13 -12.16 8.16 12.03
CA ASN A 13 -12.08 6.95 11.19
C ASN A 13 -11.22 5.85 11.82
N ILE A 14 -10.22 6.23 12.61
CA ILE A 14 -9.43 5.28 13.42
C ILE A 14 -10.32 4.71 14.56
N GLU A 15 -11.17 5.54 15.18
CA GLU A 15 -12.10 5.11 16.21
C GLU A 15 -13.22 4.21 15.64
N ARG A 16 -13.76 4.50 14.46
CA ARG A 16 -14.73 3.62 13.77
C ARG A 16 -14.14 2.24 13.46
N ALA A 17 -12.89 2.17 13.04
CA ALA A 17 -12.20 0.89 12.82
C ALA A 17 -12.04 0.10 14.13
N LYS A 18 -11.93 0.77 15.28
CA LYS A 18 -11.88 0.12 16.61
C LYS A 18 -13.19 -0.55 17.00
N MET A 19 -14.33 0.08 16.70
CA MET A 19 -15.63 -0.37 17.23
C MET A 19 -16.19 -1.64 16.56
N VAL A 20 -15.77 -1.94 15.33
CA VAL A 20 -16.39 -3.01 14.53
C VAL A 20 -15.76 -4.39 14.71
N TYR A 21 -14.53 -4.50 15.29
CA TYR A 21 -13.75 -5.75 15.23
C TYR A 21 -13.11 -6.21 16.56
N LEU A 22 -13.60 -5.74 17.69
CA LEU A 22 -13.09 -6.13 19.02
C LEU A 22 -13.24 -7.60 19.43
N PRO A 23 -14.19 -8.41 18.94
CA PRO A 23 -14.43 -9.74 19.50
C PRO A 23 -13.37 -10.80 19.21
N HIS A 24 -12.60 -10.68 18.12
CA HIS A 24 -11.74 -11.80 17.65
C HIS A 24 -10.29 -11.77 18.11
N THR A 25 -9.89 -10.84 18.97
CA THR A 25 -8.47 -10.57 19.19
C THR A 25 -8.01 -10.42 20.63
N ASN A 26 -8.85 -10.81 21.57
CA ASN A 26 -8.56 -10.76 23.01
C ASN A 26 -7.22 -11.43 23.39
N LYS A 27 -6.81 -12.51 22.71
CA LYS A 27 -5.56 -13.21 23.02
C LYS A 27 -4.31 -12.37 22.71
N SER A 28 -4.26 -11.68 21.55
CA SER A 28 -3.11 -10.85 21.18
C SER A 28 -3.01 -9.59 22.04
N MET A 29 -4.14 -8.95 22.34
CA MET A 29 -4.18 -7.79 23.23
C MET A 29 -3.78 -8.18 24.65
N LYS A 30 -4.36 -9.26 25.19
CA LYS A 30 -3.99 -9.77 26.53
C LYS A 30 -2.50 -10.03 26.60
N LYS A 31 -1.93 -10.78 25.67
CA LYS A 31 -0.49 -11.05 25.61
C LYS A 31 0.35 -9.78 25.54
N ALA A 32 -0.07 -8.76 24.79
CA ALA A 32 0.65 -7.50 24.71
C ALA A 32 0.62 -6.76 26.06
N LEU A 33 -0.54 -6.68 26.68
CA LEU A 33 -0.71 -6.05 27.99
C LEU A 33 0.07 -6.79 29.09
N ASP A 34 -0.01 -8.13 29.12
CA ASP A 34 0.76 -8.98 30.06
C ASP A 34 2.28 -8.77 29.89
N ASN A 35 2.73 -8.43 28.69
CA ASN A 35 4.12 -8.08 28.38
C ASN A 35 4.44 -6.59 28.65
N GLY A 36 3.54 -5.84 29.25
CA GLY A 36 3.74 -4.43 29.61
C GLY A 36 3.68 -3.44 28.44
N TRP A 37 3.04 -3.81 27.33
CA TRP A 37 2.81 -2.88 26.22
C TRP A 37 1.55 -2.05 26.43
N LYS A 38 1.61 -0.77 26.07
CA LYS A 38 0.44 0.08 25.93
C LYS A 38 -0.09 -0.05 24.51
N VAL A 39 -1.25 -0.65 24.33
CA VAL A 39 -1.85 -0.89 23.01
C VAL A 39 -3.32 -0.47 23.00
N SER A 40 -3.74 0.19 21.93
CA SER A 40 -5.11 0.72 21.78
C SER A 40 -6.00 -0.11 20.84
N ASN A 41 -5.42 -0.99 20.03
CA ASN A 41 -6.14 -1.84 19.09
C ASN A 41 -5.37 -3.13 18.82
N THR A 42 -6.00 -4.06 18.14
CA THR A 42 -5.43 -5.37 17.81
C THR A 42 -4.23 -5.29 16.91
N THR A 43 -4.24 -4.40 15.93
CA THR A 43 -3.10 -4.21 15.03
C THR A 43 -1.90 -3.72 15.83
N GLY A 44 -2.11 -2.77 16.76
CA GLY A 44 -1.08 -2.33 17.69
C GLY A 44 -0.54 -3.46 18.55
N ALA A 45 -1.42 -4.31 19.10
CA ALA A 45 -1.03 -5.49 19.88
C ALA A 45 -0.18 -6.49 19.06
N HIS A 46 -0.56 -6.72 17.80
CA HIS A 46 0.23 -7.57 16.91
C HIS A 46 1.59 -6.98 16.57
N ILE A 47 1.67 -5.68 16.33
CA ILE A 47 2.94 -4.98 16.11
C ILE A 47 3.82 -5.11 17.36
N ALA A 48 3.28 -4.78 18.54
CA ALA A 48 3.97 -4.88 19.82
C ALA A 48 4.56 -6.28 20.06
N ASN A 49 3.76 -7.33 19.83
CA ASN A 49 4.19 -8.72 20.02
C ASN A 49 5.20 -9.24 18.98
N ASN A 50 5.43 -8.51 17.89
CA ASN A 50 6.27 -8.98 16.78
C ASN A 50 7.41 -8.02 16.41
N ILE A 51 7.49 -6.83 17.00
CA ILE A 51 8.49 -5.84 16.63
C ILE A 51 9.93 -6.35 16.94
N GLU A 52 10.11 -7.03 18.05
CA GLU A 52 11.40 -7.62 18.43
C GLU A 52 11.81 -8.76 17.47
N LYS A 53 10.82 -9.51 16.96
CA LYS A 53 11.07 -10.51 15.92
C LYS A 53 11.44 -9.86 14.58
N LEU A 54 10.84 -8.73 14.22
CA LEU A 54 11.25 -7.95 13.06
C LEU A 54 12.68 -7.45 13.22
N ASN A 55 13.03 -6.97 14.42
CA ASN A 55 14.38 -6.52 14.75
C ASN A 55 15.40 -7.66 14.61
N SER A 56 15.12 -8.82 15.21
CA SER A 56 15.98 -10.01 15.06
C SER A 56 16.17 -10.42 13.60
N GLN A 57 15.13 -10.32 12.76
CA GLN A 57 15.26 -10.59 11.33
C GLN A 57 16.12 -9.54 10.61
N LEU A 58 16.08 -8.28 11.02
CA LEU A 58 16.93 -7.22 10.50
C LEU A 58 18.39 -7.46 10.85
N GLU A 59 18.68 -7.69 12.13
CA GLU A 59 20.03 -7.95 12.64
C GLU A 59 20.69 -9.19 12.02
N GLN A 60 19.89 -10.23 11.74
CA GLN A 60 20.35 -11.46 11.08
C GLN A 60 20.43 -11.34 9.55
N GLY A 61 20.16 -10.19 8.95
CA GLY A 61 20.13 -10.00 7.49
C GLY A 61 19.01 -10.80 6.79
N LEU A 62 17.97 -11.21 7.53
CA LEU A 62 16.88 -12.03 7.00
C LEU A 62 15.69 -11.23 6.50
N ILE A 63 15.69 -9.91 6.65
CA ILE A 63 14.52 -9.07 6.35
C ILE A 63 14.08 -9.21 4.89
N ILE A 64 15.02 -9.17 3.95
CA ILE A 64 14.75 -9.37 2.52
C ILE A 64 14.22 -10.79 2.26
N LYS A 65 14.87 -11.82 2.82
CA LYS A 65 14.43 -13.21 2.64
C LYS A 65 12.99 -13.42 3.10
N LYS A 66 12.59 -12.79 4.20
CA LYS A 66 11.25 -12.89 4.82
C LYS A 66 10.21 -11.92 4.23
N ALA A 67 10.61 -10.89 3.47
CA ALA A 67 9.68 -10.01 2.76
C ALA A 67 8.80 -10.85 1.81
N THR A 68 7.50 -10.61 1.81
CA THR A 68 6.55 -11.51 1.17
C THR A 68 6.01 -10.93 -0.13
N ILE A 69 6.08 -11.72 -1.20
CA ILE A 69 5.43 -11.49 -2.49
C ILE A 69 4.41 -12.61 -2.65
N LYS A 70 3.13 -12.29 -2.73
CA LYS A 70 2.03 -13.28 -2.75
C LYS A 70 0.97 -12.90 -3.77
N SER A 71 0.27 -13.89 -4.27
CA SER A 71 -1.01 -13.73 -4.95
C SER A 71 -2.17 -14.04 -4.00
N ASN A 72 -3.38 -13.71 -4.42
CA ASN A 72 -4.62 -14.16 -3.79
C ASN A 72 -5.62 -14.59 -4.87
N ALA A 73 -6.73 -15.20 -4.47
CA ALA A 73 -7.75 -15.73 -5.40
C ALA A 73 -8.32 -14.66 -6.35
N LYS A 74 -8.47 -13.40 -5.89
CA LYS A 74 -8.97 -12.30 -6.73
C LYS A 74 -7.97 -11.85 -7.79
N LEU A 75 -6.69 -12.09 -7.58
CA LEU A 75 -5.61 -11.73 -8.50
C LEU A 75 -5.29 -12.83 -9.52
N ASP A 76 -5.98 -13.94 -9.47
CA ASP A 76 -5.82 -15.03 -10.46
C ASP A 76 -4.34 -15.45 -10.67
N GLY A 77 -3.65 -15.71 -9.59
CA GLY A 77 -2.24 -16.11 -9.62
C GLY A 77 -1.22 -14.96 -9.85
N ILE A 78 -1.67 -13.74 -10.09
CA ILE A 78 -0.78 -12.59 -10.28
C ILE A 78 -0.04 -12.30 -8.97
N PRO A 79 1.30 -12.32 -8.94
CA PRO A 79 2.05 -11.95 -7.76
C PRO A 79 1.87 -10.47 -7.43
N ALA A 80 1.81 -10.18 -6.15
CA ALA A 80 1.61 -8.83 -5.65
C ALA A 80 2.52 -8.53 -4.45
N ILE A 81 2.83 -7.27 -4.28
CA ILE A 81 3.53 -6.73 -3.12
C ILE A 81 2.62 -5.73 -2.40
N SER A 82 2.77 -5.60 -1.09
CA SER A 82 2.05 -4.62 -0.29
C SER A 82 3.00 -3.88 0.63
N PHE A 83 2.77 -2.58 0.77
CA PHE A 83 3.42 -1.71 1.75
C PHE A 83 2.39 -1.24 2.77
N PRO A 84 2.81 -0.70 3.93
CA PRO A 84 1.89 -0.13 4.90
C PRO A 84 1.00 0.94 4.28
N ASN A 85 -0.25 0.99 4.73
CA ASN A 85 -1.14 2.10 4.46
C ASN A 85 -1.14 3.10 5.63
N ILE A 86 -1.96 4.15 5.54
CA ILE A 86 -2.05 5.20 6.56
C ILE A 86 -2.50 4.67 7.92
N PHE A 87 -3.35 3.64 7.96
CA PHE A 87 -3.81 3.02 9.20
C PHE A 87 -2.66 2.31 9.94
N ILE A 88 -1.81 1.56 9.22
CA ILE A 88 -0.63 0.91 9.82
C ILE A 88 0.37 1.97 10.27
N GLN A 89 0.63 2.98 9.44
CA GLN A 89 1.54 4.08 9.81
C GLN A 89 1.11 4.76 11.10
N SER A 90 -0.16 5.19 11.19
CA SER A 90 -0.67 5.88 12.38
C SER A 90 -0.72 4.98 13.62
N THR A 91 -1.11 3.71 13.46
CA THR A 91 -1.09 2.72 14.55
C THR A 91 0.33 2.49 15.06
N PHE A 92 1.30 2.36 14.16
CA PHE A 92 2.70 2.18 14.52
C PHE A 92 3.28 3.41 15.23
N MET A 93 3.04 4.61 14.71
CA MET A 93 3.51 5.86 15.31
C MET A 93 2.93 6.04 16.71
N ARG A 94 1.63 5.78 16.91
CA ARG A 94 0.99 5.83 18.22
C ARG A 94 1.61 4.82 19.19
N LEU A 95 1.77 3.55 18.77
CA LEU A 95 2.42 2.52 19.56
C LEU A 95 3.84 2.94 19.97
N TYR A 96 4.59 3.57 19.05
CA TYR A 96 5.94 4.04 19.30
C TYR A 96 5.98 5.10 20.40
N TYR A 97 5.10 6.11 20.34
CA TYR A 97 5.06 7.16 21.35
C TYR A 97 4.50 6.66 22.69
N ASP A 98 3.48 5.82 22.68
CA ASP A 98 2.90 5.26 23.92
C ASP A 98 3.88 4.34 24.67
N ASN A 99 4.92 3.82 23.98
CA ASN A 99 5.96 2.92 24.52
C ASN A 99 7.37 3.42 24.17
N PHE A 100 7.61 4.71 24.27
CA PHE A 100 8.79 5.38 23.71
C PHE A 100 10.11 4.76 24.18
N ASP A 101 10.29 4.58 25.49
CA ASP A 101 11.55 4.06 26.06
C ASP A 101 11.93 2.69 25.49
N ARG A 102 10.93 1.82 25.35
CA ARG A 102 11.11 0.48 24.80
C ARG A 102 11.28 0.51 23.28
N MET A 103 10.40 1.21 22.56
CA MET A 103 10.41 1.25 21.10
C MET A 103 11.66 1.93 20.54
N SER A 104 12.15 2.97 21.20
CA SER A 104 13.35 3.70 20.78
C SER A 104 14.64 2.90 20.92
N SER A 105 14.65 1.89 21.79
CA SER A 105 15.78 0.96 21.95
C SER A 105 15.78 -0.18 20.91
N ILE A 106 14.73 -0.33 20.11
CA ILE A 106 14.60 -1.38 19.09
C ILE A 106 14.99 -0.80 17.72
N PRO A 107 16.13 -1.19 17.11
CA PRO A 107 16.62 -0.64 15.84
C PRO A 107 15.59 -0.66 14.70
N ALA A 108 14.87 -1.77 14.52
CA ALA A 108 13.83 -1.87 13.50
C ALA A 108 12.69 -0.87 13.73
N ALA A 109 12.28 -0.66 14.99
CA ALA A 109 11.24 0.30 15.32
C ALA A 109 11.70 1.73 15.09
N LYS A 110 12.94 2.03 15.46
CA LYS A 110 13.55 3.35 15.22
C LYS A 110 13.65 3.64 13.72
N THR A 111 14.13 2.70 12.91
CA THR A 111 14.23 2.84 11.45
C THR A 111 12.87 3.12 10.81
N LEU A 112 11.83 2.38 11.19
CA LEU A 112 10.46 2.63 10.70
C LEU A 112 9.94 3.98 11.14
N MET A 113 10.17 4.38 12.40
CA MET A 113 9.70 5.66 12.92
C MET A 113 10.39 6.84 12.24
N ASP A 114 11.70 6.77 12.02
CA ASP A 114 12.45 7.83 11.33
C ASP A 114 11.97 7.99 9.89
N TYR A 115 11.63 6.89 9.23
CA TYR A 115 11.00 6.92 7.90
C TYR A 115 9.60 7.55 7.94
N PHE A 116 8.74 7.14 8.84
CA PHE A 116 7.37 7.66 8.97
C PHE A 116 7.29 9.13 9.35
N LYS A 117 8.31 9.68 10.03
CA LYS A 117 8.40 11.13 10.32
C LYS A 117 8.58 11.98 9.06
N THR A 118 9.16 11.42 8.01
CA THR A 118 9.51 12.15 6.79
C THR A 118 8.65 11.75 5.58
N HIS A 119 7.99 10.60 5.63
CA HIS A 119 7.20 10.05 4.53
C HIS A 119 5.79 9.66 4.98
N ALA A 120 4.79 10.25 4.34
CA ALA A 120 3.42 9.75 4.43
C ALA A 120 3.24 8.62 3.42
N VAL A 121 2.89 7.40 3.87
CA VAL A 121 2.78 6.22 3.00
C VAL A 121 1.51 6.20 2.13
N CYS A 122 0.56 7.11 2.38
CA CYS A 122 -0.62 7.35 1.55
C CYS A 122 -0.80 8.84 1.37
N HIS A 123 -0.17 9.42 0.35
CA HIS A 123 -0.42 10.80 -0.03
C HIS A 123 -1.85 10.96 -0.56
N ASN A 124 -2.46 12.12 -0.30
CA ASN A 124 -3.78 12.48 -0.83
C ASN A 124 -4.89 11.47 -0.51
N CYS A 125 -4.77 10.74 0.62
CA CYS A 125 -5.78 9.76 0.99
C CYS A 125 -7.17 10.39 1.26
N GLY A 126 -7.25 11.64 1.77
CA GLY A 126 -8.50 12.39 1.93
C GLY A 126 -9.69 11.52 2.35
N ARG A 127 -10.82 11.59 1.63
CA ARG A 127 -11.99 10.72 1.84
C ARG A 127 -11.68 9.23 1.67
N CYS A 128 -10.60 8.86 0.97
CA CYS A 128 -10.19 7.47 0.82
C CYS A 128 -9.86 6.82 2.17
N SER A 129 -9.34 7.58 3.14
CA SER A 129 -9.01 7.03 4.47
C SER A 129 -10.23 6.42 5.16
N GLY A 130 -11.40 7.07 5.05
CA GLY A 130 -12.66 6.59 5.62
C GLY A 130 -13.31 5.44 4.83
N LEU A 131 -13.02 5.34 3.54
CA LEU A 131 -13.59 4.33 2.63
C LEU A 131 -12.60 3.20 2.31
N CYS A 132 -11.38 3.27 2.85
CA CYS A 132 -10.32 2.32 2.52
C CYS A 132 -10.67 0.91 3.00
N TYR A 133 -11.03 0.04 2.08
CA TYR A 133 -11.33 -1.36 2.39
C TYR A 133 -10.14 -2.07 3.06
N ASN A 134 -8.91 -1.63 2.79
CA ASN A 134 -7.73 -2.18 3.43
C ASN A 134 -7.70 -1.92 4.94
N ASN A 135 -8.25 -0.79 5.42
CA ASN A 135 -8.34 -0.53 6.86
C ASN A 135 -9.17 -1.60 7.58
N LYS A 136 -10.28 -2.06 6.96
CA LYS A 136 -11.08 -3.18 7.49
C LYS A 136 -10.25 -4.47 7.54
N PHE A 137 -9.53 -4.79 6.45
CA PHE A 137 -8.68 -6.00 6.39
C PHE A 137 -7.51 -5.94 7.37
N GLU A 138 -6.92 -4.78 7.59
CA GLU A 138 -5.82 -4.61 8.54
C GLU A 138 -6.28 -4.79 9.99
N ALA A 139 -7.45 -4.26 10.32
CA ALA A 139 -8.06 -4.47 11.63
C ALA A 139 -8.44 -5.95 11.84
N GLN A 140 -8.89 -6.63 10.79
CA GLN A 140 -9.30 -8.05 10.83
C GLN A 140 -8.11 -9.02 10.77
N TYR A 141 -7.09 -8.71 9.95
CA TYR A 141 -5.92 -9.57 9.71
C TYR A 141 -4.63 -8.86 10.13
N ALA A 142 -4.49 -8.60 11.42
CA ALA A 142 -3.36 -7.83 11.97
C ALA A 142 -1.97 -8.40 11.60
N GLN A 143 -1.86 -9.68 11.25
CA GLN A 143 -0.62 -10.29 10.73
C GLN A 143 -0.16 -9.65 9.41
N LYS A 144 -1.10 -9.07 8.64
CA LYS A 144 -0.81 -8.34 7.40
C LYS A 144 0.05 -7.12 7.70
N ALA A 145 -0.25 -6.38 8.77
CA ALA A 145 0.54 -5.22 9.20
C ALA A 145 2.03 -5.55 9.38
N ILE A 146 2.33 -6.68 10.04
CA ILE A 146 3.72 -7.13 10.23
C ILE A 146 4.40 -7.47 8.90
N SER A 147 3.66 -8.06 7.97
CA SER A 147 4.21 -8.38 6.64
C SER A 147 4.54 -7.10 5.86
N GLU A 148 3.71 -6.08 5.96
CA GLU A 148 3.88 -4.82 5.27
C GLU A 148 4.97 -3.94 5.91
N LEU A 149 5.04 -3.89 7.25
CA LEU A 149 6.16 -3.25 7.95
C LEU A 149 7.51 -3.93 7.62
N ARG A 150 7.52 -5.26 7.49
CA ARG A 150 8.71 -5.98 7.03
C ARG A 150 9.09 -5.60 5.60
N MET A 151 8.11 -5.44 4.72
CA MET A 151 8.35 -5.00 3.35
C MET A 151 8.93 -3.58 3.31
N LEU A 152 8.40 -2.68 4.14
CA LEU A 152 8.92 -1.33 4.26
C LEU A 152 10.34 -1.31 4.83
N LEU A 153 10.63 -2.10 5.87
CA LEU A 153 11.99 -2.26 6.38
C LEU A 153 12.94 -2.76 5.30
N ALA A 154 12.54 -3.77 4.52
CA ALA A 154 13.34 -4.27 3.40
C ALA A 154 13.63 -3.17 2.36
N TYR A 155 12.64 -2.34 2.06
CA TYR A 155 12.79 -1.20 1.15
C TYR A 155 13.76 -0.14 1.70
N ILE A 156 13.66 0.17 2.99
CA ILE A 156 14.49 1.20 3.63
C ILE A 156 15.94 0.73 3.75
N THR A 157 16.15 -0.52 4.16
CA THR A 157 17.47 -1.02 4.57
C THR A 157 18.30 -1.59 3.42
N ASP A 158 17.67 -2.20 2.41
CA ASP A 158 18.38 -2.78 1.26
C ASP A 158 17.49 -2.82 0.01
N ARG A 159 17.28 -1.65 -0.58
CA ARG A 159 16.48 -1.49 -1.80
C ARG A 159 17.01 -2.29 -2.99
N PRO A 160 18.32 -2.37 -3.24
CA PRO A 160 18.86 -3.21 -4.31
C PRO A 160 18.53 -4.69 -4.16
N ALA A 161 18.71 -5.27 -2.98
CA ALA A 161 18.40 -6.68 -2.73
C ALA A 161 16.88 -6.94 -2.79
N LEU A 162 16.04 -6.01 -2.31
CA LEU A 162 14.60 -6.08 -2.49
C LEU A 162 14.22 -6.08 -3.96
N SER A 163 14.80 -5.16 -4.76
CA SER A 163 14.57 -5.09 -6.21
C SER A 163 14.93 -6.39 -6.90
N ALA A 164 16.09 -6.96 -6.60
CA ALA A 164 16.53 -8.25 -7.15
C ALA A 164 15.54 -9.38 -6.80
N LYS A 165 15.01 -9.39 -5.56
CA LYS A 165 14.00 -10.35 -5.15
C LYS A 165 12.70 -10.19 -5.92
N ILE A 166 12.23 -8.96 -6.13
CA ILE A 166 11.00 -8.66 -6.89
C ILE A 166 11.18 -9.08 -8.35
N ILE A 167 12.30 -8.72 -8.98
CA ILE A 167 12.64 -9.12 -10.35
C ILE A 167 12.59 -10.65 -10.50
N LYS A 168 13.20 -11.37 -9.56
CA LYS A 168 13.17 -12.84 -9.56
C LYS A 168 11.75 -13.41 -9.44
N ALA A 169 10.91 -12.79 -8.61
CA ALA A 169 9.52 -13.20 -8.45
C ALA A 169 8.67 -12.87 -9.70
N ALA A 170 8.86 -11.69 -10.28
CA ALA A 170 8.19 -11.26 -11.51
C ALA A 170 8.50 -12.19 -12.67
N LYS A 171 9.78 -12.49 -12.93
CA LYS A 171 10.22 -13.42 -14.00
C LYS A 171 9.72 -14.87 -13.82
N ARG A 172 9.31 -15.25 -12.61
CA ARG A 172 8.70 -16.56 -12.33
C ARG A 172 7.17 -16.55 -12.44
N SER A 173 6.57 -15.38 -12.64
CA SER A 173 5.13 -15.25 -12.77
C SER A 173 4.65 -15.92 -14.07
N LYS A 174 3.82 -16.94 -13.92
CA LYS A 174 3.18 -17.60 -15.08
C LYS A 174 2.06 -16.74 -15.70
N SER A 175 1.60 -15.71 -14.98
CA SER A 175 0.52 -14.85 -15.46
C SER A 175 0.98 -13.80 -16.47
N GLY A 176 2.28 -13.49 -16.55
CA GLY A 176 2.81 -12.37 -17.32
C GLY A 176 2.56 -11.00 -16.68
N TYR A 177 2.00 -10.96 -15.45
CA TYR A 177 1.61 -9.72 -14.77
C TYR A 177 2.18 -9.64 -13.36
N PHE A 178 2.34 -8.41 -12.84
CA PHE A 178 2.77 -8.15 -11.48
C PHE A 178 2.02 -6.94 -10.91
N ARG A 179 1.37 -7.09 -9.75
CA ARG A 179 0.68 -5.99 -9.07
C ARG A 179 1.60 -5.27 -8.09
N ILE A 180 1.85 -4.01 -8.38
CA ILE A 180 2.53 -3.09 -7.48
C ILE A 180 1.52 -2.57 -6.45
N ASN A 181 1.90 -2.53 -5.18
CA ASN A 181 1.12 -1.94 -4.10
C ASN A 181 -0.34 -2.43 -4.06
N ALA A 182 -0.53 -3.73 -3.79
CA ALA A 182 -1.87 -4.25 -3.50
C ALA A 182 -2.47 -3.60 -2.24
N ASN A 183 -1.62 -3.06 -1.36
CA ASN A 183 -1.91 -2.11 -0.30
C ASN A 183 -0.78 -1.08 -0.22
N GLY A 184 -1.06 0.10 0.36
CA GLY A 184 -0.14 1.23 0.40
C GLY A 184 -0.11 1.98 -0.94
N GLU A 185 0.83 2.90 -1.08
CA GLU A 185 0.96 3.82 -2.21
C GLU A 185 2.43 3.93 -2.66
N ILE A 186 2.66 4.31 -3.91
CA ILE A 186 3.96 4.85 -4.32
C ILE A 186 4.03 6.26 -3.75
N HIS A 187 4.89 6.46 -2.76
CA HIS A 187 4.87 7.66 -1.93
C HIS A 187 6.17 8.45 -1.96
N SER A 188 7.13 8.04 -2.77
CA SER A 188 8.37 8.79 -2.98
C SER A 188 8.93 8.58 -4.38
N GLU A 189 9.74 9.55 -4.83
CA GLU A 189 10.44 9.49 -6.11
C GLU A 189 11.38 8.27 -6.18
N GLU A 190 12.05 7.96 -5.09
CA GLU A 190 12.97 6.82 -5.02
C GLU A 190 12.22 5.49 -5.16
N MET A 191 10.99 5.42 -4.65
CA MET A 191 10.15 4.22 -4.81
C MET A 191 9.68 4.09 -6.26
N LEU A 192 9.32 5.19 -6.90
CA LEU A 192 8.93 5.21 -8.31
C LEU A 192 10.12 4.83 -9.21
N CYS A 193 11.30 5.39 -8.98
CA CYS A 193 12.52 5.01 -9.68
C CYS A 193 12.87 3.52 -9.50
N MET A 194 12.68 2.98 -8.29
CA MET A 194 12.85 1.54 -8.05
C MET A 194 11.91 0.71 -8.92
N TRP A 195 10.64 1.10 -9.04
CA TRP A 195 9.67 0.38 -9.86
C TRP A 195 9.96 0.50 -11.35
N ASN A 196 10.38 1.66 -11.83
CA ASN A 196 10.83 1.84 -13.21
C ASN A 196 12.01 0.91 -13.54
N TYR A 197 13.01 0.86 -12.64
CA TYR A 197 14.14 -0.05 -12.78
C TYR A 197 13.69 -1.51 -12.85
N ILE A 198 12.78 -1.94 -11.98
CA ILE A 198 12.26 -3.31 -11.96
C ILE A 198 11.51 -3.63 -13.25
N ALA A 199 10.66 -2.74 -13.74
CA ALA A 199 9.90 -2.91 -14.97
C ALA A 199 10.85 -3.05 -16.18
N LEU A 200 11.86 -2.19 -16.30
CA LEU A 200 12.88 -2.27 -17.35
C LEU A 200 13.68 -3.58 -17.32
N LYS A 201 13.88 -4.18 -16.12
CA LYS A 201 14.56 -5.49 -15.99
C LYS A 201 13.68 -6.70 -16.29
N CYS A 202 12.38 -6.47 -16.49
CA CYS A 202 11.39 -7.50 -16.76
C CYS A 202 10.47 -7.11 -17.94
N PRO A 203 11.01 -6.93 -19.16
CA PRO A 203 10.24 -6.41 -20.29
C PRO A 203 9.05 -7.29 -20.70
N ASP A 204 9.08 -8.57 -20.38
CA ASP A 204 8.00 -9.54 -20.69
C ASP A 204 6.91 -9.59 -19.62
N ILE A 205 6.98 -8.74 -18.58
CA ILE A 205 6.01 -8.70 -17.47
C ILE A 205 5.34 -7.35 -17.43
N GLU A 206 4.01 -7.35 -17.47
CA GLU A 206 3.21 -6.13 -17.32
C GLU A 206 3.04 -5.80 -15.83
N PHE A 207 3.55 -4.65 -15.42
CA PHE A 207 3.40 -4.12 -14.07
C PHE A 207 2.23 -3.15 -14.03
N TYR A 208 1.42 -3.23 -12.98
CA TYR A 208 0.33 -2.28 -12.80
C TYR A 208 0.16 -1.85 -11.35
N THR A 209 -0.27 -0.61 -11.17
CA THR A 209 -0.58 -0.01 -9.87
C THR A 209 -1.80 0.89 -9.95
N TYR A 210 -2.32 1.25 -8.78
CA TYR A 210 -3.33 2.29 -8.62
C TYR A 210 -2.74 3.37 -7.74
N THR A 211 -2.90 4.63 -8.11
CA THR A 211 -2.30 5.73 -7.37
C THR A 211 -3.24 6.91 -7.17
N LYS A 212 -3.05 7.61 -6.05
CA LYS A 212 -3.52 8.97 -5.77
C LYS A 212 -2.38 9.97 -5.62
N SER A 213 -1.15 9.51 -5.77
CA SER A 213 0.06 10.36 -5.72
C SER A 213 0.28 11.11 -7.03
N PHE A 214 -0.77 11.78 -7.54
CA PHE A 214 -0.77 12.41 -8.86
C PHE A 214 0.36 13.42 -9.05
N ALA A 215 0.62 14.27 -8.05
CA ALA A 215 1.68 15.26 -8.11
C ALA A 215 3.07 14.61 -8.25
N LEU A 216 3.30 13.50 -7.54
CA LEU A 216 4.55 12.75 -7.63
C LEU A 216 4.77 12.20 -9.05
N PHE A 217 3.72 11.59 -9.63
CA PHE A 217 3.81 11.07 -10.99
C PHE A 217 3.96 12.18 -12.03
N GLU A 218 3.27 13.31 -11.87
CA GLU A 218 3.41 14.46 -12.76
C GLU A 218 4.83 15.03 -12.73
N GLU A 219 5.40 15.18 -11.54
CA GLU A 219 6.79 15.63 -11.37
C GLU A 219 7.78 14.64 -12.02
N HIS A 220 7.59 13.34 -11.79
CA HIS A 220 8.41 12.31 -12.40
C HIS A 220 8.35 12.36 -13.93
N LEU A 221 7.15 12.39 -14.50
CA LEU A 221 6.92 12.43 -15.95
C LEU A 221 7.40 13.72 -16.62
N SER A 222 7.61 14.79 -15.86
CA SER A 222 8.25 15.99 -16.38
C SER A 222 9.75 15.80 -16.67
N LYS A 223 10.36 14.73 -16.15
CA LYS A 223 11.80 14.46 -16.19
C LYS A 223 12.15 13.11 -16.82
N HIS A 224 11.24 12.15 -16.74
CA HIS A 224 11.46 10.75 -17.09
C HIS A 224 10.22 10.14 -17.72
N ASP A 225 10.40 9.23 -18.67
CA ASP A 225 9.34 8.39 -19.20
C ASP A 225 9.11 7.16 -18.30
N LEU A 226 7.87 6.68 -18.24
CA LEU A 226 7.58 5.37 -17.67
C LEU A 226 7.93 4.27 -18.66
N PRO A 227 8.44 3.12 -18.21
CA PRO A 227 8.56 1.94 -19.04
C PRO A 227 7.20 1.55 -19.66
N SER A 228 7.20 1.11 -20.93
CA SER A 228 5.96 0.76 -21.66
C SER A 228 5.16 -0.37 -21.02
N ASN A 229 5.81 -1.21 -20.23
CA ASN A 229 5.20 -2.30 -19.47
C ASN A 229 4.84 -1.90 -18.00
N PHE A 230 4.76 -0.59 -17.70
CA PHE A 230 4.38 -0.10 -16.38
C PHE A 230 3.08 0.72 -16.46
N HIS A 231 1.95 0.08 -16.18
CA HIS A 231 0.62 0.68 -16.27
C HIS A 231 0.21 1.31 -14.94
N VAL A 232 0.01 2.61 -14.96
CA VAL A 232 -0.41 3.39 -13.79
C VAL A 232 -1.87 3.79 -13.94
N ASN A 233 -2.72 3.29 -13.04
CA ASN A 233 -4.14 3.62 -13.02
C ASN A 233 -4.38 4.74 -11.99
N MET A 234 -4.77 5.91 -12.45
CA MET A 234 -5.09 7.04 -11.57
C MET A 234 -6.41 6.78 -10.85
N SER A 235 -6.34 6.59 -9.52
CA SER A 235 -7.48 6.21 -8.70
C SER A 235 -8.23 7.44 -8.19
N VAL A 236 -9.50 7.55 -8.52
CA VAL A 236 -10.40 8.62 -8.08
C VAL A 236 -11.64 8.05 -7.39
N ILE A 237 -12.26 8.85 -6.55
CA ILE A 237 -13.53 8.57 -5.91
C ILE A 237 -14.56 9.46 -6.57
N GLU A 238 -15.77 8.96 -6.77
CA GLU A 238 -16.90 9.72 -7.29
C GLU A 238 -17.07 11.05 -6.53
N GLY A 239 -17.20 12.14 -7.27
CA GLY A 239 -17.26 13.51 -6.74
C GLY A 239 -15.88 14.12 -6.36
N GLN A 240 -14.78 13.48 -6.72
CA GLN A 240 -13.42 14.01 -6.51
C GLN A 240 -12.61 14.11 -7.83
N GLU A 241 -13.28 14.12 -8.96
CA GLU A 241 -12.67 14.12 -10.30
C GLU A 241 -11.82 15.35 -10.57
N GLU A 242 -12.14 16.48 -9.95
CA GLU A 242 -11.35 17.72 -10.07
C GLU A 242 -9.90 17.54 -9.62
N GLN A 243 -9.64 16.63 -8.66
CA GLN A 243 -8.29 16.34 -8.23
C GLN A 243 -7.45 15.74 -9.37
N LEU A 244 -8.10 14.97 -10.25
CA LEU A 244 -7.44 14.34 -11.39
C LEU A 244 -7.22 15.32 -12.54
N SER A 245 -8.15 16.26 -12.78
CA SER A 245 -8.10 17.18 -13.93
C SER A 245 -6.83 18.03 -13.97
N LYS A 246 -6.22 18.27 -12.81
CA LYS A 246 -4.98 19.05 -12.70
C LYS A 246 -3.75 18.32 -13.27
N TYR A 247 -3.79 17.00 -13.34
CA TYR A 247 -2.63 16.15 -13.62
C TYR A 247 -2.74 15.35 -14.92
N THR A 248 -3.86 15.45 -15.63
CA THR A 248 -4.11 14.66 -16.85
C THR A 248 -3.31 15.10 -18.08
N LYS A 249 -2.62 16.25 -18.01
CA LYS A 249 -1.82 16.76 -19.13
C LYS A 249 -0.58 15.93 -19.41
N LEU A 250 0.02 15.36 -18.34
CA LEU A 250 1.28 14.60 -18.42
C LEU A 250 1.07 13.09 -18.46
N TYR A 251 -0.11 12.61 -18.03
CA TYR A 251 -0.39 11.19 -17.99
C TYR A 251 -1.64 10.84 -18.80
N SER A 252 -1.48 10.05 -19.83
CA SER A 252 -2.56 9.57 -20.71
C SER A 252 -3.10 8.19 -20.32
N GLY A 253 -2.70 7.65 -19.17
CA GLY A 253 -3.09 6.31 -18.74
C GLY A 253 -4.52 6.19 -18.24
N ASN A 254 -4.85 5.03 -17.73
CA ASN A 254 -6.21 4.70 -17.29
C ASN A 254 -6.61 5.48 -16.03
N LYS A 255 -7.91 5.78 -15.94
CA LYS A 255 -8.56 6.29 -14.74
C LYS A 255 -9.30 5.14 -14.07
N PHE A 256 -9.08 4.92 -12.78
CA PHE A 256 -9.80 3.93 -11.99
C PHE A 256 -10.75 4.65 -11.04
N LYS A 257 -12.05 4.64 -11.37
CA LYS A 257 -13.07 5.41 -10.68
C LYS A 257 -13.93 4.53 -9.79
N MET A 258 -13.90 4.79 -8.48
CA MET A 258 -14.84 4.18 -7.52
C MET A 258 -16.17 4.92 -7.56
N VAL A 259 -17.26 4.19 -7.78
CA VAL A 259 -18.62 4.72 -7.96
C VAL A 259 -19.65 3.94 -7.13
N THR A 260 -20.76 4.60 -6.82
CA THR A 260 -21.91 3.97 -6.17
C THR A 260 -22.71 3.10 -7.14
N SER A 261 -22.76 3.49 -8.41
CA SER A 261 -23.39 2.72 -9.50
C SER A 261 -22.53 2.84 -10.77
N VAL A 262 -22.40 1.74 -11.49
CA VAL A 262 -21.71 1.73 -12.79
C VAL A 262 -22.64 2.33 -13.85
N PRO A 263 -22.16 3.21 -14.76
CA PRO A 263 -22.96 3.69 -15.88
C PRO A 263 -23.47 2.52 -16.74
N GLU A 264 -24.76 2.57 -17.15
CA GLU A 264 -25.45 1.45 -17.86
C GLU A 264 -24.71 0.98 -19.12
N ASN A 265 -24.08 1.88 -19.86
CA ASN A 265 -23.36 1.57 -21.10
C ASN A 265 -21.84 1.38 -20.91
N SER A 266 -21.37 1.16 -19.68
CA SER A 266 -19.93 1.00 -19.43
C SER A 266 -19.46 -0.37 -19.91
N THR A 267 -18.46 -0.38 -20.79
CA THR A 267 -17.72 -1.58 -21.23
C THR A 267 -16.46 -1.83 -20.43
N THR A 268 -16.12 -0.91 -19.50
CA THR A 268 -14.88 -0.90 -18.73
C THR A 268 -15.14 -1.00 -17.24
N THR A 269 -15.80 -2.09 -16.81
CA THR A 269 -16.15 -2.32 -15.41
C THR A 269 -15.19 -3.32 -14.75
N CYS A 270 -14.63 -2.96 -13.59
CA CYS A 270 -13.89 -3.87 -12.75
C CYS A 270 -14.85 -4.77 -11.96
N THR A 271 -14.79 -6.06 -12.20
CA THR A 271 -15.60 -7.06 -11.49
C THR A 271 -15.06 -7.43 -10.10
N GLY A 272 -13.89 -6.90 -9.73
CA GLY A 272 -13.18 -7.29 -8.50
C GLY A 272 -12.43 -8.63 -8.63
N ASN A 273 -12.48 -9.28 -9.80
CA ASN A 273 -11.74 -10.51 -10.08
C ASN A 273 -10.98 -10.36 -11.40
N CYS A 274 -9.66 -10.49 -11.37
CA CYS A 274 -8.80 -10.29 -12.54
C CYS A 274 -8.99 -11.33 -13.64
N SER A 275 -9.52 -12.52 -13.33
CA SER A 275 -9.82 -13.55 -14.33
C SER A 275 -11.03 -13.21 -15.19
N THR A 276 -11.94 -12.37 -14.71
CA THR A 276 -13.24 -12.10 -15.37
C THR A 276 -13.37 -10.70 -15.96
N CYS A 277 -12.56 -9.72 -15.54
CA CYS A 277 -12.67 -8.33 -15.98
C CYS A 277 -11.87 -8.00 -17.25
N GLY A 278 -11.28 -8.99 -17.93
CA GLY A 278 -10.43 -8.77 -19.11
C GLY A 278 -9.15 -7.99 -18.83
N ARG A 279 -8.75 -7.88 -17.56
CA ARG A 279 -7.49 -7.25 -17.12
C ARG A 279 -7.32 -5.81 -17.60
N LEU A 280 -8.40 -5.02 -17.56
CA LEU A 280 -8.48 -3.65 -18.06
C LEU A 280 -7.39 -2.70 -17.51
N CYS A 281 -7.02 -2.86 -16.23
CA CYS A 281 -6.02 -2.04 -15.57
C CYS A 281 -4.55 -2.44 -15.86
N MET A 282 -4.34 -3.48 -16.67
CA MET A 282 -3.04 -4.03 -17.02
C MET A 282 -2.67 -3.77 -18.49
N ARG A 283 -3.38 -2.85 -19.13
CA ARG A 283 -3.16 -2.42 -20.51
C ARG A 283 -3.63 -0.98 -20.68
N ASP A 284 -3.11 -0.31 -21.66
CA ASP A 284 -3.61 1.02 -22.02
C ASP A 284 -4.96 0.90 -22.71
N LEU A 285 -5.92 1.66 -22.22
CA LEU A 285 -7.24 1.77 -22.83
C LEU A 285 -7.29 2.95 -23.80
N PRO A 286 -8.20 2.93 -24.82
CA PRO A 286 -8.39 4.06 -25.71
C PRO A 286 -8.72 5.34 -24.93
N LYS A 287 -8.16 6.48 -25.34
CA LYS A 287 -8.28 7.77 -24.63
C LYS A 287 -9.71 8.22 -24.40
N ASP A 288 -10.60 7.91 -25.32
CA ASP A 288 -12.04 8.19 -25.26
C ASP A 288 -12.80 7.28 -24.29
N ASN A 289 -12.20 6.13 -23.90
CA ASN A 289 -12.79 5.16 -22.99
C ASN A 289 -11.75 4.60 -22.00
N ASN A 290 -10.94 5.46 -21.40
CA ASN A 290 -9.89 5.06 -20.47
C ASN A 290 -10.32 5.06 -18.99
N THR A 291 -11.61 5.11 -18.69
CA THR A 291 -12.13 5.06 -17.33
C THR A 291 -12.61 3.65 -16.99
N ILE A 292 -11.99 3.05 -15.96
CA ILE A 292 -12.40 1.76 -15.40
C ILE A 292 -13.27 2.05 -14.18
N TYR A 293 -14.51 1.61 -14.20
CA TYR A 293 -15.45 1.77 -13.09
C TYR A 293 -15.35 0.60 -12.11
N CYS A 294 -15.35 0.92 -10.82
CA CYS A 294 -15.36 -0.07 -9.74
C CYS A 294 -16.41 0.33 -8.70
N LEU A 295 -17.27 -0.61 -8.31
CA LEU A 295 -18.21 -0.38 -7.23
C LEU A 295 -17.50 -0.22 -5.89
N TYR A 296 -18.06 0.61 -5.00
CA TYR A 296 -17.64 0.65 -3.62
C TYR A 296 -17.74 -0.75 -3.00
N HIS A 297 -16.73 -1.13 -2.27
CA HIS A 297 -16.78 -2.35 -1.44
C HIS A 297 -17.49 -1.98 -0.12
N ASN A 298 -18.73 -2.42 0.04
CA ASN A 298 -19.48 -2.35 1.31
C ASN A 298 -18.89 -3.30 2.36
#